data_874c965c17c33b4bacbc38bcf95fe2a8
#
_entry.id   874c965c17c33b4bacbc38bcf95fe2a8
#
_cell.length_a   1.000
_cell.length_b   1.000
_cell.length_c   1.000
_cell.angle_alpha   90.00
_cell.angle_beta   90.00
_cell.angle_gamma   90.00
#
_symmetry.space_group_name_H-M   'P 1'
#
loop_
_entity.id
_entity.type
_entity.pdbx_description
1 polymer ?
#
loop_
_entity_poly.entity_id
_entity_poly.type
_entity_poly.pdbx_seq_one_letter_code
_entity_poly.pdbx_strand_id
1 'polypeptide(L)'
;FRSGNFPCHHPEPDNNWRIREETVFVSHPLSAEVHCSRFLTEQFLPHSYVLRDPRWNQEVRQCWNNQTYMYNYHSGLEATHPYSSAWYQWPIDYRPLWAYSAPVETVGQNNIGCISIFGNPLIFWSSIVAFIYTVIVGIIKRDKKVLFLVVGLLAQILPWVFVTRCVFIYHFFASTPFLIIMIVYTLRDLEERFGWFKHISNCFVALCGLLFVGFYPV
;
A
#
# COMPACT_ATOMS: atom_id res chain seq x y z
N PHE A 1 -3.22 31.56 -12.03
CA PHE A 1 -3.00 30.15 -12.43
C PHE A 1 -3.52 30.01 -13.86
N ARG A 2 -2.61 29.85 -14.83
CA ARG A 2 -2.96 29.62 -16.23
C ARG A 2 -3.43 28.18 -16.37
N SER A 3 -4.64 27.99 -16.88
CA SER A 3 -5.19 26.72 -17.32
C SER A 3 -4.32 26.17 -18.47
N GLY A 4 -3.42 25.28 -18.15
CA GLY A 4 -2.75 24.47 -19.17
C GLY A 4 -3.74 23.43 -19.67
N ASN A 5 -4.21 23.60 -20.91
CA ASN A 5 -4.91 22.54 -21.63
C ASN A 5 -3.96 21.35 -21.75
N PHE A 6 -4.12 20.35 -20.89
CA PHE A 6 -3.56 19.03 -21.14
C PHE A 6 -4.49 18.35 -22.15
N PRO A 7 -4.01 18.05 -23.35
CA PRO A 7 -4.79 17.25 -24.28
C PRO A 7 -4.92 15.84 -23.67
N CYS A 8 -6.12 15.45 -23.32
CA CYS A 8 -6.47 14.05 -23.07
C CYS A 8 -6.40 13.33 -24.44
N HIS A 9 -5.19 13.04 -24.90
CA HIS A 9 -5.02 12.04 -25.93
C HIS A 9 -5.29 10.70 -25.26
N HIS A 10 -6.49 10.17 -25.45
CA HIS A 10 -6.70 8.75 -25.42
C HIS A 10 -5.82 8.17 -26.53
N PRO A 11 -4.84 7.31 -26.24
CA PRO A 11 -4.38 6.41 -27.28
C PRO A 11 -5.62 5.59 -27.66
N GLU A 12 -5.96 5.59 -28.95
CA GLU A 12 -6.93 4.64 -29.47
C GLU A 12 -6.56 3.25 -28.92
N PRO A 13 -7.54 2.46 -28.47
CA PRO A 13 -7.25 1.11 -28.02
C PRO A 13 -6.72 0.37 -29.24
N ASP A 14 -5.40 0.22 -29.26
CA ASP A 14 -4.74 -0.69 -30.19
C ASP A 14 -5.31 -2.09 -29.88
N ASN A 15 -6.20 -2.57 -30.76
CA ASN A 15 -6.94 -3.84 -30.64
C ASN A 15 -6.04 -5.07 -30.61
N ASN A 16 -4.76 -4.89 -30.31
CA ASN A 16 -3.75 -5.94 -30.37
C ASN A 16 -3.43 -6.60 -29.03
N TRP A 17 -4.13 -6.23 -27.95
CA TRP A 17 -4.09 -7.00 -26.71
C TRP A 17 -5.35 -7.90 -26.57
N ARG A 18 -5.78 -8.53 -27.67
CA ARG A 18 -6.38 -9.85 -27.52
C ARG A 18 -5.31 -10.70 -26.86
N ILE A 19 -5.34 -10.72 -25.53
CA ILE A 19 -4.79 -11.83 -24.78
C ILE A 19 -5.42 -13.03 -25.48
N ARG A 20 -4.62 -13.81 -26.19
CA ARG A 20 -5.04 -15.15 -26.53
C ARG A 20 -5.51 -15.73 -25.20
N GLU A 21 -6.81 -15.95 -25.09
CA GLU A 21 -7.39 -16.89 -24.14
C GLU A 21 -6.92 -18.29 -24.58
N GLU A 22 -5.62 -18.51 -24.62
CA GLU A 22 -5.08 -19.83 -24.48
C GLU A 22 -5.22 -20.13 -23.00
N THR A 23 -6.42 -20.66 -22.68
CA THR A 23 -6.65 -21.65 -21.63
C THR A 23 -5.45 -21.84 -20.71
N VAL A 24 -5.17 -20.81 -19.89
CA VAL A 24 -4.60 -21.09 -18.58
C VAL A 24 -5.73 -21.86 -17.90
N PHE A 25 -5.62 -23.16 -17.89
CA PHE A 25 -6.44 -24.05 -17.13
C PHE A 25 -6.30 -23.61 -15.68
N VAL A 26 -7.06 -22.62 -15.28
CA VAL A 26 -7.30 -22.30 -13.89
C VAL A 26 -8.13 -23.47 -13.39
N SER A 27 -7.41 -24.52 -12.97
CA SER A 27 -8.01 -25.59 -12.21
C SER A 27 -8.74 -24.92 -11.06
N HIS A 28 -10.04 -24.88 -11.17
CA HIS A 28 -11.09 -24.48 -10.24
C HIS A 28 -10.64 -23.64 -9.02
N PRO A 29 -11.05 -22.36 -8.94
CA PRO A 29 -10.77 -21.51 -7.77
C PRO A 29 -11.32 -22.11 -6.46
N LEU A 30 -12.33 -22.97 -6.51
CA LEU A 30 -12.87 -23.68 -5.35
C LEU A 30 -11.88 -24.68 -4.71
N SER A 31 -10.92 -25.23 -5.47
CA SER A 31 -9.92 -26.15 -4.88
C SER A 31 -8.85 -25.42 -4.08
N ALA A 32 -8.50 -24.19 -4.45
CA ALA A 32 -7.49 -23.40 -3.74
C ALA A 32 -8.02 -22.87 -2.40
N GLU A 33 -9.29 -22.43 -2.32
CA GLU A 33 -9.90 -21.98 -1.07
C GLU A 33 -10.13 -23.12 -0.07
N VAL A 34 -10.56 -24.28 -0.56
CA VAL A 34 -10.73 -25.48 0.28
C VAL A 34 -9.40 -25.98 0.81
N HIS A 35 -8.32 -25.88 0.02
CA HIS A 35 -6.98 -26.26 0.48
C HIS A 35 -6.38 -25.28 1.49
N CYS A 36 -6.59 -23.98 1.32
CA CYS A 36 -6.09 -22.98 2.27
C CYS A 36 -6.82 -23.05 3.63
N SER A 37 -8.13 -23.30 3.63
CA SER A 37 -8.88 -23.48 4.88
C SER A 37 -8.52 -24.79 5.61
N ARG A 38 -8.22 -25.84 4.85
CA ARG A 38 -7.74 -27.12 5.42
C ARG A 38 -6.33 -27.00 6.01
N PHE A 39 -5.48 -26.17 5.40
CA PHE A 39 -4.16 -25.85 5.90
C PHE A 39 -4.18 -25.23 7.30
N LEU A 40 -5.14 -24.33 7.57
CA LEU A 40 -5.29 -23.68 8.88
C LEU A 40 -5.88 -24.59 9.96
N THR A 41 -6.66 -25.59 9.57
CA THR A 41 -7.28 -26.54 10.52
C THR A 41 -6.35 -27.68 10.93
N GLU A 42 -5.39 -28.06 10.09
CA GLU A 42 -4.44 -29.12 10.39
C GLU A 42 -3.22 -28.65 11.20
N GLN A 43 -3.08 -27.34 11.49
CA GLN A 43 -2.00 -26.82 12.35
C GLN A 43 -2.01 -27.33 13.81
N PHE A 44 -3.08 -28.02 14.22
CA PHE A 44 -3.19 -28.60 15.57
C PHE A 44 -2.80 -30.08 15.65
N LEU A 45 -2.35 -30.69 14.55
CA LEU A 45 -1.86 -32.08 14.59
C LEU A 45 -0.41 -32.12 15.08
N PRO A 46 -0.03 -33.15 15.86
CA PRO A 46 1.34 -33.31 16.36
C PRO A 46 2.35 -33.29 15.20
N HIS A 47 3.38 -32.49 15.37
CA HIS A 47 4.41 -32.23 14.34
C HIS A 47 5.02 -33.50 13.70
N SER A 48 4.99 -34.61 14.39
CA SER A 48 5.48 -35.92 13.93
C SER A 48 4.63 -36.59 12.83
N TYR A 49 3.33 -36.25 12.73
CA TYR A 49 2.45 -36.80 11.70
C TYR A 49 2.50 -35.99 10.40
N VAL A 50 2.71 -34.67 10.50
CA VAL A 50 2.74 -33.74 9.38
C VAL A 50 3.95 -34.02 8.45
N LEU A 51 5.09 -34.38 9.04
CA LEU A 51 6.32 -34.63 8.25
C LEU A 51 6.33 -36.00 7.53
N ARG A 52 5.39 -36.90 7.82
CA ARG A 52 5.32 -38.25 7.24
C ARG A 52 4.32 -38.42 6.12
N ASP A 53 3.41 -37.44 5.88
CA ASP A 53 2.44 -37.52 4.81
C ASP A 53 3.07 -37.05 3.49
N PRO A 54 3.17 -37.92 2.46
CA PRO A 54 3.69 -37.55 1.14
C PRO A 54 2.92 -36.39 0.49
N ARG A 55 1.62 -36.23 0.81
CA ARG A 55 0.76 -35.15 0.30
C ARG A 55 1.18 -33.79 0.85
N TRP A 56 1.55 -33.70 2.14
CA TRP A 56 2.08 -32.50 2.74
C TRP A 56 3.32 -31.98 2.02
N ASN A 57 4.25 -32.84 1.71
CA ASN A 57 5.46 -32.47 0.97
C ASN A 57 5.13 -31.98 -0.46
N GLN A 58 4.09 -32.52 -1.07
CA GLN A 58 3.64 -32.09 -2.39
C GLN A 58 2.97 -30.72 -2.34
N GLU A 59 2.11 -30.47 -1.35
CA GLU A 59 1.44 -29.18 -1.14
C GLU A 59 2.43 -28.07 -0.81
N VAL A 60 3.37 -28.30 0.11
CA VAL A 60 4.44 -27.34 0.42
C VAL A 60 5.30 -27.05 -0.80
N ARG A 61 5.64 -28.07 -1.57
CA ARG A 61 6.39 -27.87 -2.83
C ARG A 61 5.60 -27.07 -3.84
N GLN A 62 4.31 -27.31 -3.95
CA GLN A 62 3.44 -26.55 -4.85
C GLN A 62 3.30 -25.08 -4.42
N CYS A 63 3.12 -24.83 -3.12
CA CYS A 63 3.15 -23.46 -2.57
C CYS A 63 4.47 -22.76 -2.92
N TRP A 64 5.59 -23.42 -2.72
CA TRP A 64 6.91 -22.85 -3.04
C TRP A 64 7.07 -22.58 -4.54
N ASN A 65 6.66 -23.52 -5.38
CA ASN A 65 6.70 -23.36 -6.83
C ASN A 65 5.82 -22.20 -7.29
N ASN A 66 4.63 -22.04 -6.70
CA ASN A 66 3.74 -20.91 -7.00
C ASN A 66 4.38 -19.57 -6.61
N GLN A 67 5.04 -19.50 -5.43
CA GLN A 67 5.76 -18.28 -5.03
C GLN A 67 6.91 -17.97 -5.99
N THR A 68 7.66 -18.97 -6.39
CA THR A 68 8.76 -18.82 -7.35
C THR A 68 8.24 -18.38 -8.72
N TYR A 69 7.13 -18.97 -9.17
CA TYR A 69 6.48 -18.57 -10.42
C TYR A 69 6.01 -17.11 -10.36
N MET A 70 5.31 -16.75 -9.30
CA MET A 70 4.84 -15.37 -9.08
C MET A 70 5.99 -14.36 -9.05
N TYR A 71 7.08 -14.72 -8.38
CA TYR A 71 8.28 -13.87 -8.34
C TYR A 71 8.87 -13.70 -9.74
N ASN A 72 9.09 -14.79 -10.49
CA ASN A 72 9.67 -14.74 -11.83
C ASN A 72 8.78 -13.99 -12.82
N TYR A 73 7.47 -14.20 -12.74
CA TYR A 73 6.50 -13.47 -13.57
C TYR A 73 6.56 -11.96 -13.30
N HIS A 74 6.52 -11.57 -12.02
CA HIS A 74 6.50 -10.16 -11.66
C HIS A 74 7.85 -9.47 -11.83
N SER A 75 8.97 -10.17 -11.68
CA SER A 75 10.30 -9.60 -11.90
C SER A 75 10.62 -9.38 -13.38
N GLY A 76 10.04 -10.19 -14.27
CA GLY A 76 10.18 -10.04 -15.71
C GLY A 76 9.16 -9.11 -16.38
N LEU A 77 8.25 -8.52 -15.62
CA LEU A 77 7.20 -7.66 -16.17
C LEU A 77 7.73 -6.25 -16.46
N GLU A 78 8.01 -5.96 -17.70
CA GLU A 78 8.35 -4.61 -18.18
C GLU A 78 7.07 -3.85 -18.55
N ALA A 79 6.43 -3.24 -17.59
CA ALA A 79 5.27 -2.38 -17.82
C ALA A 79 5.61 -0.94 -17.45
N THR A 80 5.26 0.00 -18.32
CA THR A 80 5.33 1.43 -18.03
C THR A 80 3.93 1.96 -17.78
N HIS A 81 3.75 2.74 -16.73
CA HIS A 81 2.48 3.37 -16.44
C HIS A 81 2.71 4.84 -16.05
N PRO A 82 1.94 5.81 -16.62
CA PRO A 82 2.17 7.23 -16.39
C PRO A 82 2.04 7.65 -14.94
N TYR A 83 1.29 6.91 -14.13
CA TYR A 83 1.09 7.17 -12.70
C TYR A 83 1.91 6.24 -11.79
N SER A 84 2.89 5.52 -12.33
CA SER A 84 3.79 4.75 -11.49
C SER A 84 4.66 5.68 -10.64
N SER A 85 4.92 5.28 -9.41
CA SER A 85 5.71 6.07 -8.45
C SER A 85 6.63 5.16 -7.65
N ALA A 86 7.88 5.59 -7.47
CA ALA A 86 8.84 4.84 -6.67
C ALA A 86 8.54 4.93 -5.17
N TRP A 87 8.95 3.92 -4.41
CA TRP A 87 8.70 3.81 -2.97
C TRP A 87 9.11 5.05 -2.16
N TYR A 88 10.18 5.74 -2.54
CA TYR A 88 10.68 6.95 -1.86
C TYR A 88 9.82 8.20 -2.15
N GLN A 89 8.95 8.16 -3.16
CA GLN A 89 8.06 9.25 -3.53
C GLN A 89 6.74 9.20 -2.74
N TRP A 90 6.39 8.06 -2.15
CA TRP A 90 5.12 7.87 -1.47
C TRP A 90 4.97 8.71 -0.19
N PRO A 91 5.99 8.82 0.69
CA PRO A 91 5.85 9.63 1.90
C PRO A 91 5.59 11.12 1.64
N ILE A 92 5.98 11.62 0.46
CA ILE A 92 5.74 13.02 0.06
C ILE A 92 4.51 13.21 -0.82
N ASP A 93 3.78 12.12 -1.09
CA ASP A 93 2.56 12.12 -1.93
C ASP A 93 2.80 12.74 -3.32
N TYR A 94 3.97 12.43 -3.91
CA TYR A 94 4.47 13.11 -5.11
C TYR A 94 3.63 12.83 -6.35
N ARG A 95 3.07 11.60 -6.49
CA ARG A 95 2.33 11.18 -7.67
C ARG A 95 1.07 10.41 -7.30
N PRO A 96 -0.10 11.08 -7.30
CA PRO A 96 -1.39 10.44 -7.09
C PRO A 96 -1.68 9.41 -8.18
N LEU A 97 -2.44 8.38 -7.85
CA LEU A 97 -2.90 7.38 -8.81
C LEU A 97 -4.27 7.82 -9.36
N TRP A 98 -4.38 7.89 -10.67
CA TRP A 98 -5.66 8.05 -11.34
C TRP A 98 -6.39 6.70 -11.37
N ALA A 99 -7.48 6.60 -10.62
CA ALA A 99 -8.19 5.33 -10.43
C ALA A 99 -9.36 5.15 -11.40
N TYR A 100 -10.05 6.25 -11.74
CA TYR A 100 -11.25 6.19 -12.56
C TYR A 100 -11.49 7.49 -13.34
N SER A 101 -12.01 7.34 -14.55
CA SER A 101 -12.57 8.44 -15.34
C SER A 101 -13.99 8.11 -15.75
N ALA A 102 -14.94 8.99 -15.42
CA ALA A 102 -16.32 8.83 -15.87
C ALA A 102 -16.43 9.07 -17.39
N PRO A 103 -17.29 8.32 -18.11
CA PRO A 103 -17.60 8.62 -19.50
C PRO A 103 -18.21 10.00 -19.64
N VAL A 104 -17.84 10.73 -20.71
CA VAL A 104 -18.34 12.08 -21.02
C VAL A 104 -19.88 12.12 -21.10
N GLU A 105 -20.50 11.02 -21.52
CA GLU A 105 -21.95 10.87 -21.63
C GLU A 105 -22.68 10.98 -20.29
N THR A 106 -22.03 10.59 -19.19
CA THR A 106 -22.63 10.62 -17.85
C THR A 106 -22.40 11.92 -17.10
N VAL A 107 -21.33 12.67 -17.44
CA VAL A 107 -20.90 13.85 -16.69
C VAL A 107 -21.14 15.15 -17.47
N GLY A 108 -21.42 15.06 -18.76
CA GLY A 108 -21.56 16.21 -19.66
C GLY A 108 -20.23 16.70 -20.20
N GLN A 109 -20.27 17.40 -21.36
CA GLN A 109 -19.05 17.77 -22.10
C GLN A 109 -18.09 18.71 -21.36
N ASN A 110 -18.56 19.44 -20.35
CA ASN A 110 -17.76 20.43 -19.62
C ASN A 110 -17.26 19.95 -18.25
N ASN A 111 -17.59 18.73 -17.84
CA ASN A 111 -17.23 18.20 -16.54
C ASN A 111 -16.35 16.97 -16.70
N ILE A 112 -15.33 16.86 -15.87
CA ILE A 112 -14.44 15.69 -15.80
C ILE A 112 -14.72 14.99 -14.50
N GLY A 113 -15.47 13.86 -14.55
CA GLY A 113 -15.62 12.98 -13.42
C GLY A 113 -14.39 12.07 -13.33
N CYS A 114 -13.55 12.26 -12.33
CA CYS A 114 -12.39 11.41 -12.11
C CYS A 114 -12.19 11.12 -10.63
N ILE A 115 -11.64 9.95 -10.31
CA ILE A 115 -11.26 9.58 -8.96
C ILE A 115 -9.75 9.42 -8.92
N SER A 116 -9.10 10.20 -8.07
CA SER A 116 -7.67 10.09 -7.79
C SER A 116 -7.45 9.51 -6.41
N ILE A 117 -6.48 8.60 -6.30
CA ILE A 117 -6.07 7.99 -5.03
C ILE A 117 -4.78 8.65 -4.58
N PHE A 118 -4.81 9.27 -3.41
CA PHE A 118 -3.65 9.87 -2.75
C PHE A 118 -3.84 9.84 -1.23
N GLY A 119 -2.75 10.06 -0.48
CA GLY A 119 -2.82 10.13 0.97
C GLY A 119 -3.27 11.50 1.47
N ASN A 120 -3.61 11.58 2.76
CA ASN A 120 -3.78 12.89 3.38
C ASN A 120 -2.39 13.56 3.48
N PRO A 121 -2.14 14.69 2.77
CA PRO A 121 -0.80 15.27 2.68
C PRO A 121 -0.21 15.63 4.05
N LEU A 122 -1.06 16.11 4.96
CA LEU A 122 -0.60 16.48 6.29
C LEU A 122 -0.12 15.27 7.08
N ILE A 123 -0.83 14.14 7.00
CA ILE A 123 -0.42 12.89 7.64
C ILE A 123 0.88 12.38 7.01
N PHE A 124 0.98 12.35 5.68
CA PHE A 124 2.14 11.80 4.99
C PHE A 124 3.40 12.63 5.26
N TRP A 125 3.32 13.94 5.12
CA TRP A 125 4.48 14.81 5.35
C TRP A 125 4.91 14.85 6.81
N SER A 126 3.94 14.95 7.74
CA SER A 126 4.27 14.93 9.18
C SER A 126 4.82 13.58 9.64
N SER A 127 4.46 12.49 8.95
CA SER A 127 4.96 11.16 9.29
C SER A 127 6.47 11.03 9.13
N ILE A 128 7.08 11.77 8.19
CA ILE A 128 8.53 11.77 7.98
C ILE A 128 9.21 12.35 9.23
N VAL A 129 8.70 13.48 9.71
CA VAL A 129 9.24 14.13 10.92
C VAL A 129 8.98 13.26 12.15
N ALA A 130 7.76 12.69 12.25
CA ALA A 130 7.38 11.81 13.35
C ALA A 130 8.21 10.53 13.38
N PHE A 131 8.53 9.95 12.24
CA PHE A 131 9.40 8.79 12.14
C PHE A 131 10.79 9.08 12.70
N ILE A 132 11.43 10.17 12.23
CA ILE A 132 12.76 10.57 12.70
C ILE A 132 12.73 10.82 14.20
N TYR A 133 11.76 11.58 14.69
CA TYR A 133 11.58 11.89 16.11
C TYR A 133 11.41 10.63 16.94
N THR A 134 10.48 9.75 16.53
CA THR A 134 10.17 8.50 17.22
C THR A 134 11.39 7.59 17.32
N VAL A 135 12.18 7.47 16.25
CA VAL A 135 13.41 6.68 16.24
C VAL A 135 14.44 7.26 17.24
N ILE A 136 14.67 8.56 17.18
CA ILE A 136 15.65 9.22 18.08
C ILE A 136 15.24 9.05 19.55
N VAL A 137 13.97 9.37 19.87
CA VAL A 137 13.47 9.27 21.25
C VAL A 137 13.42 7.82 21.72
N GLY A 138 13.02 6.90 20.84
CA GLY A 138 12.99 5.47 21.13
C GLY A 138 14.36 4.90 21.47
N ILE A 139 15.41 5.31 20.76
CA ILE A 139 16.78 4.92 21.05
C ILE A 139 17.24 5.49 22.39
N ILE A 140 16.97 6.78 22.67
CA ILE A 140 17.35 7.45 23.91
C ILE A 140 16.64 6.82 25.11
N LYS A 141 15.33 6.60 25.00
CA LYS A 141 14.51 6.00 26.07
C LYS A 141 14.60 4.48 26.14
N ARG A 142 15.22 3.83 25.17
CA ARG A 142 15.28 2.37 25.00
C ARG A 142 13.90 1.71 25.03
N ASP A 143 12.92 2.35 24.38
CA ASP A 143 11.52 1.90 24.38
C ASP A 143 11.31 0.78 23.36
N LYS A 144 11.01 -0.43 23.87
CA LYS A 144 10.73 -1.61 23.02
C LYS A 144 9.50 -1.45 22.13
N LYS A 145 8.53 -0.61 22.52
CA LYS A 145 7.33 -0.34 21.71
C LYS A 145 7.70 0.38 20.43
N VAL A 146 8.65 1.31 20.51
CA VAL A 146 9.18 2.01 19.33
C VAL A 146 9.90 1.05 18.40
N LEU A 147 10.68 0.12 18.94
CA LEU A 147 11.35 -0.90 18.13
C LEU A 147 10.32 -1.72 17.33
N PHE A 148 9.22 -2.14 17.98
CA PHE A 148 8.15 -2.86 17.29
C PHE A 148 7.52 -2.04 16.16
N LEU A 149 7.24 -0.76 16.40
CA LEU A 149 6.69 0.14 15.38
C LEU A 149 7.63 0.33 14.19
N VAL A 150 8.91 0.53 14.46
CA VAL A 150 9.94 0.71 13.41
C VAL A 150 10.08 -0.58 12.59
N VAL A 151 10.17 -1.73 13.24
CA VAL A 151 10.27 -3.03 12.54
C VAL A 151 9.02 -3.29 11.71
N GLY A 152 7.82 -3.02 12.25
CA GLY A 152 6.57 -3.17 11.53
C GLY A 152 6.51 -2.26 10.29
N LEU A 153 6.89 -1.00 10.42
CA LEU A 153 6.95 -0.06 9.30
C LEU A 153 7.96 -0.50 8.24
N LEU A 154 9.16 -0.89 8.66
CA LEU A 154 10.19 -1.37 7.74
C LEU A 154 9.77 -2.64 7.01
N ALA A 155 9.09 -3.56 7.68
CA ALA A 155 8.54 -4.77 7.05
C ALA A 155 7.52 -4.46 5.95
N GLN A 156 6.81 -3.33 6.04
CA GLN A 156 5.89 -2.88 5.00
C GLN A 156 6.60 -2.17 3.83
N ILE A 157 7.68 -1.44 4.08
CA ILE A 157 8.34 -0.60 3.07
C ILE A 157 9.50 -1.34 2.37
N LEU A 158 10.32 -2.09 3.11
CA LEU A 158 11.52 -2.73 2.57
C LEU A 158 11.28 -3.63 1.36
N PRO A 159 10.21 -4.43 1.29
CA PRO A 159 9.96 -5.25 0.10
C PRO A 159 9.88 -4.43 -1.19
N TRP A 160 9.33 -3.22 -1.13
CA TRP A 160 9.15 -2.35 -2.28
C TRP A 160 10.44 -1.72 -2.80
N VAL A 161 11.50 -1.68 -1.97
CA VAL A 161 12.84 -1.20 -2.38
C VAL A 161 13.42 -2.12 -3.45
N PHE A 162 13.09 -3.42 -3.40
CA PHE A 162 13.62 -4.44 -4.30
C PHE A 162 12.72 -4.70 -5.52
N VAL A 163 11.54 -4.07 -5.58
CA VAL A 163 10.61 -4.25 -6.69
C VAL A 163 11.00 -3.34 -7.84
N THR A 164 11.35 -3.93 -8.98
CA THR A 164 11.81 -3.22 -10.19
C THR A 164 10.68 -2.85 -11.15
N ARG A 165 9.53 -3.53 -11.04
CA ARG A 165 8.34 -3.24 -11.86
C ARG A 165 7.66 -1.93 -11.44
N CYS A 166 6.72 -1.46 -12.24
CA CYS A 166 5.92 -0.28 -11.87
C CYS A 166 5.10 -0.56 -10.61
N VAL A 167 5.21 0.36 -9.65
CA VAL A 167 4.50 0.37 -8.38
C VAL A 167 3.76 1.69 -8.21
N PHE A 168 2.81 1.74 -7.27
CA PHE A 168 1.90 2.86 -7.11
C PHE A 168 1.74 3.21 -5.64
N ILE A 169 1.33 4.43 -5.36
CA ILE A 169 1.17 4.96 -4.01
C ILE A 169 0.25 4.13 -3.09
N TYR A 170 -0.73 3.40 -3.62
CA TYR A 170 -1.63 2.59 -2.80
C TYR A 170 -0.92 1.47 -2.02
N HIS A 171 0.25 1.01 -2.49
CA HIS A 171 1.08 0.05 -1.75
C HIS A 171 1.58 0.63 -0.42
N PHE A 172 1.70 1.95 -0.32
CA PHE A 172 2.12 2.62 0.90
C PHE A 172 1.01 2.71 1.96
N PHE A 173 -0.25 2.54 1.57
CA PHE A 173 -1.36 2.64 2.51
C PHE A 173 -1.33 1.60 3.63
N ALA A 174 -0.73 0.43 3.38
CA ALA A 174 -0.48 -0.56 4.41
C ALA A 174 0.46 -0.06 5.53
N SER A 175 1.31 0.92 5.22
CA SER A 175 2.21 1.57 6.19
C SER A 175 1.51 2.65 7.03
N THR A 176 0.37 3.17 6.57
CA THR A 176 -0.34 4.31 7.19
C THR A 176 -0.67 4.11 8.67
N PRO A 177 -1.15 2.94 9.15
CA PRO A 177 -1.41 2.73 10.57
C PRO A 177 -0.15 2.93 11.42
N PHE A 178 1.00 2.44 10.98
CA PHE A 178 2.27 2.61 11.70
C PHE A 178 2.68 4.09 11.75
N LEU A 179 2.51 4.80 10.64
CA LEU A 179 2.82 6.24 10.54
C LEU A 179 1.93 7.07 11.47
N ILE A 180 0.63 6.78 11.51
CA ILE A 180 -0.31 7.45 12.42
C ILE A 180 0.07 7.21 13.89
N ILE A 181 0.41 5.97 14.26
CA ILE A 181 0.83 5.66 15.63
C ILE A 181 2.12 6.42 15.98
N MET A 182 3.07 6.55 15.05
CA MET A 182 4.29 7.34 15.28
C MET A 182 4.00 8.83 15.43
N ILE A 183 3.07 9.38 14.64
CA ILE A 183 2.60 10.76 14.80
C ILE A 183 2.00 10.96 16.20
N VAL A 184 1.09 10.07 16.61
CA VAL A 184 0.45 10.13 17.93
C VAL A 184 1.48 10.01 19.05
N TYR A 185 2.44 9.08 18.93
CA TYR A 185 3.54 8.95 19.88
C TYR A 185 4.34 10.24 20.02
N THR A 186 4.69 10.85 18.88
CA THR A 186 5.43 12.12 18.85
C THR A 186 4.65 13.26 19.50
N LEU A 187 3.37 13.40 19.13
CA LEU A 187 2.51 14.45 19.70
C LEU A 187 2.36 14.29 21.22
N ARG A 188 2.13 13.07 21.70
CA ARG A 188 2.01 12.78 23.13
C ARG A 188 3.29 13.08 23.90
N ASP A 189 4.45 12.66 23.40
CA ASP A 189 5.74 12.94 24.05
C ASP A 189 6.03 14.44 24.09
N LEU A 190 5.65 15.21 23.08
CA LEU A 190 5.79 16.65 23.05
C LEU A 190 4.78 17.35 23.98
N GLU A 191 3.55 16.86 24.09
CA GLU A 191 2.55 17.37 25.05
C GLU A 191 3.02 17.19 26.50
N GLU A 192 3.62 16.04 26.82
CA GLU A 192 4.16 15.77 28.16
C GLU A 192 5.35 16.67 28.49
N ARG A 193 6.15 17.05 27.50
CA ARG A 193 7.29 17.96 27.70
C ARG A 193 6.88 19.43 27.72
N PHE A 194 5.91 19.79 26.88
CA PHE A 194 5.48 21.16 26.67
C PHE A 194 3.96 21.24 26.74
N GLY A 195 3.39 21.58 27.88
CA GLY A 195 1.93 21.60 28.10
C GLY A 195 1.12 22.41 27.08
N TRP A 196 1.72 23.45 26.48
CA TRP A 196 1.08 24.28 25.45
C TRP A 196 0.95 23.53 24.12
N PHE A 197 1.74 22.48 23.92
CA PHE A 197 1.76 21.69 22.66
C PHE A 197 0.42 20.97 22.39
N LYS A 198 -0.39 20.77 23.44
CA LYS A 198 -1.75 20.22 23.31
C LYS A 198 -2.63 21.02 22.33
N HIS A 199 -2.46 22.33 22.28
CA HIS A 199 -3.21 23.15 21.32
C HIS A 199 -2.77 22.90 19.88
N ILE A 200 -1.49 22.69 19.66
CA ILE A 200 -0.94 22.30 18.33
C ILE A 200 -1.48 20.93 17.92
N SER A 201 -1.47 19.96 18.82
CA SER A 201 -2.00 18.62 18.54
C SER A 201 -3.48 18.68 18.15
N ASN A 202 -4.29 19.45 18.87
CA ASN A 202 -5.71 19.63 18.52
C ASN A 202 -5.90 20.31 17.16
N CYS A 203 -5.12 21.37 16.87
CA CYS A 203 -5.14 22.02 15.57
C CYS A 203 -4.71 21.07 14.45
N PHE A 204 -3.70 20.25 14.69
CA PHE A 204 -3.23 19.25 13.73
C PHE A 204 -4.34 18.23 13.39
N VAL A 205 -5.00 17.68 14.39
CA VAL A 205 -6.10 16.73 14.19
C VAL A 205 -7.27 17.38 13.45
N ALA A 206 -7.64 18.61 13.83
CA ALA A 206 -8.70 19.36 13.16
C ALA A 206 -8.35 19.61 11.68
N LEU A 207 -7.11 19.98 11.39
CA LEU A 207 -6.65 20.22 10.01
C LEU A 207 -6.59 18.93 9.19
N CYS A 208 -6.19 17.80 9.78
CA CYS A 208 -6.29 16.49 9.11
C CYS A 208 -7.73 16.17 8.72
N GLY A 209 -8.69 16.43 9.61
CA GLY A 209 -10.12 16.24 9.34
C GLY A 209 -10.64 17.19 8.27
N LEU A 210 -10.25 18.46 8.29
CA LEU A 210 -10.59 19.44 7.27
C LEU A 210 -10.09 19.02 5.88
N LEU A 211 -8.84 18.59 5.78
CA LEU A 211 -8.27 18.11 4.54
C LEU A 211 -8.99 16.85 4.05
N PHE A 212 -9.34 15.93 4.96
CA PHE A 212 -10.12 14.74 4.59
C PHE A 212 -11.46 15.13 3.98
N VAL A 213 -12.22 16.03 4.60
CA VAL A 213 -13.52 16.51 4.07
C VAL A 213 -13.33 17.27 2.76
N GLY A 214 -12.29 18.10 2.66
CA GLY A 214 -12.02 18.89 1.45
C GLY A 214 -11.61 18.07 0.24
N PHE A 215 -10.98 16.91 0.45
CA PHE A 215 -10.58 15.99 -0.61
C PHE A 215 -11.55 14.82 -0.80
N TYR A 216 -12.57 14.73 0.02
CA TYR A 216 -13.57 13.66 -0.12
C TYR A 216 -14.35 13.88 -1.43
N PRO A 217 -14.47 12.86 -2.28
CA PRO A 217 -15.23 12.98 -3.52
C PRO A 217 -16.72 13.18 -3.20
N VAL A 218 -17.27 14.28 -3.69
CA VAL A 218 -18.70 14.61 -3.62
C VAL A 218 -19.38 14.25 -4.93
#